data_25854bd3089d7ad219a2ddc4d78b7c5b
#
_entry.id   25854bd3089d7ad219a2ddc4d78b7c5b
#
_cell.length_a   1.000
_cell.length_b   1.000
_cell.length_c   1.000
_cell.angle_alpha   90.00
_cell.angle_beta   90.00
_cell.angle_gamma   90.00
#
_symmetry.space_group_name_H-M   'P 1'
#
loop_
_entity.id
_entity.type
_entity.pdbx_description
1 polymer ?
#
loop_
_entity_poly.entity_id
_entity_poly.type
_entity_poly.pdbx_seq_one_letter_code
_entity_poly.pdbx_strand_id
1 'polypeptide(L)'
;MKIFNVSQNKLKQYISHKEDKIKNTIVKLNNVYGLFQIILDSNNKLVGTLTDGDIRRGILKGHDINGKAEVFMNKNPIFSFEDKKKDHIKLLTSIEREPFFLPILNNNKKLLRLLIKDDNKSIPQAII
;
A
#
# COMPACT_ATOMS: atom_id res chain seq x y z
N MET A 1 19.51 -5.34 4.68
CA MET A 1 18.05 -5.23 4.49
C MET A 1 17.38 -5.09 5.83
N LYS A 2 16.51 -4.12 5.95
CA LYS A 2 15.72 -3.91 7.17
C LYS A 2 14.23 -4.02 6.84
N ILE A 3 13.47 -4.63 7.74
CA ILE A 3 12.03 -4.76 7.61
C ILE A 3 11.40 -4.08 8.83
N PHE A 4 10.45 -3.19 8.57
CA PHE A 4 9.79 -2.41 9.61
C PHE A 4 8.29 -2.66 9.60
N ASN A 5 7.73 -2.73 10.80
CA ASN A 5 6.28 -2.79 10.99
C ASN A 5 5.80 -1.37 11.25
N VAL A 6 4.95 -0.84 10.37
CA VAL A 6 4.43 0.53 10.53
C VAL A 6 3.62 0.61 11.82
N SER A 7 3.88 1.63 12.64
CA SER A 7 3.17 1.78 13.91
C SER A 7 1.68 2.02 13.69
N GLN A 8 0.84 1.57 14.62
CA GLN A 8 -0.62 1.64 14.47
C GLN A 8 -1.12 3.08 14.30
N ASN A 9 -0.51 4.04 14.98
CA ASN A 9 -0.92 5.44 14.85
C ASN A 9 -0.51 6.07 13.51
N LYS A 10 0.36 5.41 12.74
CA LYS A 10 0.76 5.88 11.40
C LYS A 10 0.08 5.10 10.28
N LEU A 11 -0.51 3.95 10.61
CA LEU A 11 -1.06 3.04 9.59
C LEU A 11 -2.13 3.72 8.73
N LYS A 12 -3.00 4.52 9.32
CA LYS A 12 -4.07 5.19 8.59
C LYS A 12 -3.56 6.14 7.51
N GLN A 13 -2.32 6.64 7.64
CA GLN A 13 -1.73 7.51 6.62
C GLN A 13 -1.45 6.76 5.32
N TYR A 14 -1.37 5.44 5.37
CA TYR A 14 -1.16 4.56 4.22
C TYR A 14 -2.45 4.03 3.62
N ILE A 15 -3.61 4.42 4.17
CA ILE A 15 -4.90 3.86 3.76
C ILE A 15 -5.71 4.91 3.00
N SER A 16 -6.26 4.50 1.87
CA SER A 16 -7.29 5.23 1.12
C SER A 16 -8.40 4.26 0.78
N HIS A 17 -9.54 4.77 0.33
CA HIS A 17 -10.69 3.94 -0.03
C HIS A 17 -10.91 4.00 -1.54
N LYS A 18 -11.44 2.93 -2.10
CA LYS A 18 -11.63 2.83 -3.56
C LYS A 18 -12.49 3.94 -4.13
N GLU A 19 -13.42 4.46 -3.31
CA GLU A 19 -14.32 5.54 -3.71
C GLU A 19 -13.71 6.93 -3.58
N ASP A 20 -12.53 7.06 -2.96
CA ASP A 20 -11.86 8.35 -2.80
C ASP A 20 -11.46 8.90 -4.18
N LYS A 21 -11.48 10.21 -4.31
CA LYS A 21 -10.99 10.86 -5.52
C LYS A 21 -9.50 10.60 -5.66
N ILE A 22 -9.05 10.24 -6.87
CA ILE A 22 -7.64 9.93 -7.11
C ILE A 22 -6.74 11.10 -6.70
N LYS A 23 -7.17 12.34 -6.89
CA LYS A 23 -6.38 13.52 -6.50
C LYS A 23 -6.09 13.53 -4.99
N ASN A 24 -7.07 13.19 -4.17
CA ASN A 24 -6.89 13.13 -2.71
C ASN A 24 -5.97 11.97 -2.32
N THR A 25 -6.09 10.85 -3.02
CA THR A 25 -5.23 9.68 -2.80
C THR A 25 -3.77 10.00 -3.15
N ILE A 26 -3.53 10.76 -4.23
CA ILE A 26 -2.19 11.19 -4.62
C ILE A 26 -1.57 12.08 -3.54
N VAL A 27 -2.33 12.99 -2.94
CA VAL A 27 -1.83 13.83 -1.85
C VAL A 27 -1.38 12.96 -0.68
N LYS A 28 -2.18 11.98 -0.27
CA LYS A 28 -1.83 11.05 0.81
C LYS A 28 -0.58 10.23 0.45
N LEU A 29 -0.54 9.72 -0.76
CA LEU A 29 0.59 8.93 -1.25
C LEU A 29 1.90 9.71 -1.19
N ASN A 30 1.88 10.99 -1.56
CA ASN A 30 3.07 11.83 -1.56
C ASN A 30 3.56 12.20 -0.15
N ASN A 31 2.74 11.98 0.87
CA ASN A 31 3.07 12.33 2.25
C ASN A 31 3.54 11.15 3.09
N VAL A 32 3.70 9.97 2.50
CA VAL A 32 4.16 8.79 3.21
C VAL A 32 5.44 8.24 2.60
N TYR A 33 6.25 7.57 3.45
CA TYR A 33 7.45 6.88 2.98
C TYR A 33 7.07 5.76 2.02
N GLY A 34 7.79 5.66 0.90
CA GLY A 34 7.57 4.63 -0.10
C GLY A 34 6.58 5.01 -1.19
N LEU A 35 5.85 6.11 -1.03
CA LEU A 35 4.95 6.64 -2.07
C LEU A 35 3.93 5.61 -2.55
N PHE A 36 3.17 5.05 -1.62
CA PHE A 36 2.11 4.10 -1.94
C PHE A 36 0.92 4.26 -1.00
N GLN A 37 -0.21 3.67 -1.38
CA GLN A 37 -1.42 3.61 -0.56
C GLN A 37 -2.02 2.21 -0.63
N ILE A 38 -2.59 1.78 0.48
CA ILE A 38 -3.38 0.57 0.57
C ILE A 38 -4.83 0.97 0.33
N ILE A 39 -5.50 0.32 -0.61
CA ILE A 39 -6.87 0.69 -0.98
C ILE A 39 -7.85 -0.30 -0.39
N LEU A 40 -8.78 0.21 0.39
CA LEU A 40 -9.82 -0.60 1.06
C LEU A 40 -11.20 -0.28 0.47
N ASP A 41 -12.14 -1.20 0.64
CA ASP A 41 -13.54 -0.95 0.31
C ASP A 41 -14.30 -0.36 1.53
N SER A 42 -15.61 -0.18 1.41
CA SER A 42 -16.45 0.38 2.47
C SER A 42 -16.51 -0.50 3.72
N ASN A 43 -16.15 -1.77 3.61
CA ASN A 43 -16.07 -2.71 4.73
C ASN A 43 -14.66 -2.84 5.28
N ASN A 44 -13.73 -1.95 4.88
CA ASN A 44 -12.33 -1.94 5.27
C ASN A 44 -11.56 -3.21 4.86
N LYS A 45 -12.01 -3.85 3.78
CA LYS A 45 -11.30 -4.99 3.19
C LYS A 45 -10.35 -4.51 2.11
N LEU A 46 -9.21 -5.17 2.01
CA LEU A 46 -8.22 -4.87 0.98
C LEU A 46 -8.80 -5.18 -0.42
N VAL A 47 -8.77 -4.19 -1.31
CA VAL A 47 -9.21 -4.36 -2.70
C VAL A 47 -8.13 -4.00 -3.70
N GLY A 48 -7.09 -3.31 -3.28
CA GLY A 48 -5.99 -2.96 -4.18
C GLY A 48 -4.90 -2.20 -3.48
N THR A 49 -3.89 -1.83 -4.26
CA THR A 49 -2.81 -0.93 -3.83
C THR A 49 -2.57 0.10 -4.91
N LEU A 50 -2.00 1.22 -4.53
CA LEU A 50 -1.71 2.30 -5.46
C LEU A 50 -0.29 2.79 -5.25
N THR A 51 0.49 2.80 -6.33
CA THR A 51 1.85 3.34 -6.34
C THR A 51 1.94 4.49 -7.33
N ASP A 52 3.05 5.23 -7.29
CA ASP A 52 3.34 6.26 -8.28
C ASP A 52 3.31 5.71 -9.71
N GLY A 53 3.83 4.49 -9.90
CA GLY A 53 3.80 3.83 -11.20
C GLY A 53 2.38 3.51 -11.68
N ASP A 54 1.50 3.11 -10.78
CA ASP A 54 0.09 2.85 -11.12
C ASP A 54 -0.60 4.12 -11.61
N ILE A 55 -0.33 5.25 -10.94
CA ILE A 55 -0.89 6.55 -11.34
C ILE A 55 -0.40 6.93 -12.73
N ARG A 56 0.90 6.81 -12.97
CA ARG A 56 1.49 7.13 -14.27
C ARG A 56 0.88 6.29 -15.38
N ARG A 57 0.76 4.97 -15.17
CA ARG A 57 0.16 4.07 -16.16
C ARG A 57 -1.29 4.42 -16.43
N GLY A 58 -2.04 4.77 -15.39
CA GLY A 58 -3.44 5.18 -15.55
C GLY A 58 -3.60 6.43 -16.39
N ILE A 59 -2.75 7.43 -16.15
CA ILE A 59 -2.74 8.67 -16.94
C ILE A 59 -2.43 8.36 -18.41
N LEU A 60 -1.44 7.51 -18.65
CA LEU A 60 -1.05 7.16 -20.03
C LEU A 60 -2.15 6.38 -20.75
N LYS A 61 -3.00 5.65 -20.02
CA LYS A 61 -4.15 4.96 -20.59
C LYS A 61 -5.35 5.89 -20.80
N GLY A 62 -5.26 7.14 -20.38
CA GLY A 62 -6.32 8.12 -20.55
C GLY A 62 -7.36 8.12 -19.45
N HIS A 63 -7.09 7.52 -18.29
CA HIS A 63 -8.01 7.57 -17.15
C HIS A 63 -8.17 9.00 -16.64
N ASP A 64 -9.40 9.34 -16.25
CA ASP A 64 -9.74 10.67 -15.78
C ASP A 64 -9.16 10.94 -14.40
N ILE A 65 -8.31 11.96 -14.30
CA ILE A 65 -7.70 12.37 -13.02
C ILE A 65 -8.74 12.94 -12.04
N ASN A 66 -9.95 13.21 -12.48
CA ASN A 66 -11.06 13.58 -11.60
C ASN A 66 -11.86 12.37 -11.11
N GLY A 67 -11.44 11.16 -11.51
CA GLY A 67 -12.10 9.93 -11.14
C GLY A 67 -11.71 9.40 -9.77
N LYS A 68 -12.10 8.15 -9.53
CA LYS A 68 -11.89 7.46 -8.24
C LYS A 68 -10.58 6.68 -8.24
N ALA A 69 -10.05 6.46 -7.02
CA ALA A 69 -8.83 5.68 -6.81
C ALA A 69 -8.93 4.28 -7.42
N GLU A 70 -10.11 3.64 -7.37
CA GLU A 70 -10.29 2.28 -7.89
C GLU A 70 -9.96 2.13 -9.37
N VAL A 71 -10.06 3.21 -10.14
CA VAL A 71 -9.75 3.18 -11.58
C VAL A 71 -8.24 3.03 -11.81
N PHE A 72 -7.43 3.57 -10.91
CA PHE A 72 -5.97 3.62 -11.04
C PHE A 72 -5.27 2.49 -10.29
N MET A 73 -5.90 1.90 -9.28
CA MET A 73 -5.24 0.95 -8.38
C MET A 73 -4.85 -0.36 -9.07
N ASN A 74 -3.82 -1.01 -8.53
CA ASN A 74 -3.50 -2.39 -8.84
C ASN A 74 -4.51 -3.29 -8.11
N LYS A 75 -5.29 -4.05 -8.87
CA LYS A 75 -6.35 -4.92 -8.34
C LYS A 75 -5.84 -6.29 -7.87
N ASN A 76 -4.56 -6.57 -8.09
CA ASN A 76 -3.93 -7.84 -7.71
C ASN A 76 -2.74 -7.57 -6.79
N PRO A 77 -2.95 -6.97 -5.61
CA PRO A 77 -1.85 -6.64 -4.71
C PRO A 77 -1.24 -7.89 -4.09
N ILE A 78 0.05 -7.79 -3.76
CA ILE A 78 0.71 -8.81 -2.95
C ILE A 78 0.34 -8.53 -1.49
N PHE A 79 -0.13 -9.55 -0.78
CA PHE A 79 -0.48 -9.45 0.64
C PHE A 79 -0.28 -10.80 1.32
N SER A 80 -0.36 -10.81 2.65
CA SER A 80 -0.33 -12.06 3.42
C SER A 80 -1.36 -12.01 4.55
N PHE A 81 -1.63 -13.16 5.14
CA PHE A 81 -2.50 -13.27 6.31
C PHE A 81 -1.67 -13.35 7.59
N GLU A 82 -2.21 -12.87 8.71
CA GLU A 82 -1.51 -12.84 9.99
C GLU A 82 -1.04 -14.23 10.42
N ASP A 83 -1.82 -15.27 10.15
CA ASP A 83 -1.48 -16.65 10.51
C ASP A 83 -0.40 -17.28 9.61
N LYS A 84 0.02 -16.57 8.55
CA LYS A 84 1.07 -17.02 7.62
C LYS A 84 2.39 -16.33 7.87
N LYS A 85 2.76 -16.12 9.12
CA LYS A 85 3.98 -15.36 9.48
C LYS A 85 5.26 -15.89 8.85
N LYS A 86 5.35 -17.20 8.62
CA LYS A 86 6.53 -17.82 7.99
C LYS A 86 6.74 -17.32 6.56
N ASP A 87 5.68 -16.86 5.90
CA ASP A 87 5.74 -16.43 4.51
C ASP A 87 5.98 -14.94 4.34
N HIS A 88 5.87 -14.14 5.40
CA HIS A 88 5.93 -12.67 5.30
C HIS A 88 7.24 -12.17 4.70
N ILE A 89 8.36 -12.60 5.26
CA ILE A 89 9.68 -12.16 4.78
C ILE A 89 9.92 -12.66 3.37
N LYS A 90 9.55 -13.91 3.09
CA LYS A 90 9.71 -14.49 1.76
C LYS A 90 8.92 -13.72 0.71
N LEU A 91 7.67 -13.38 0.99
CA LEU A 91 6.84 -12.60 0.09
C LEU A 91 7.42 -11.20 -0.12
N LEU A 92 7.80 -10.54 0.97
CA LEU A 92 8.35 -9.18 0.90
C LEU A 92 9.65 -9.14 0.10
N THR A 93 10.51 -10.13 0.27
CA THR A 93 11.77 -10.21 -0.48
C THR A 93 11.57 -10.63 -1.93
N SER A 94 10.43 -11.19 -2.29
CA SER A 94 10.12 -11.57 -3.68
C SER A 94 9.72 -10.39 -4.55
N ILE A 95 9.41 -9.24 -3.95
CA ILE A 95 9.02 -8.04 -4.70
C ILE A 95 10.25 -7.48 -5.40
N GLU A 96 10.18 -7.35 -6.73
CA GLU A 96 11.33 -6.98 -7.55
C GLU A 96 11.50 -5.47 -7.71
N ARG A 97 10.43 -4.68 -7.55
CA ARG A 97 10.45 -3.24 -7.78
C ARG A 97 9.93 -2.47 -6.57
N GLU A 98 10.53 -1.34 -6.30
CA GLU A 98 10.01 -0.42 -5.30
C GLU A 98 8.60 0.06 -5.65
N PRO A 99 7.76 0.31 -4.66
CA PRO A 99 8.01 0.22 -3.21
C PRO A 99 7.90 -1.22 -2.69
N PHE A 100 8.71 -1.55 -1.67
CA PHE A 100 8.73 -2.88 -1.07
C PHE A 100 7.88 -2.88 0.19
N PHE A 101 6.65 -3.32 0.08
CA PHE A 101 5.73 -3.34 1.22
C PHE A 101 4.81 -4.56 1.15
N LEU A 102 4.30 -4.96 2.31
CA LEU A 102 3.43 -6.12 2.41
C LEU A 102 2.30 -5.83 3.41
N PRO A 103 1.06 -5.68 2.93
CA PRO A 103 -0.10 -5.62 3.82
C PRO A 103 -0.35 -6.99 4.46
N ILE A 104 -0.62 -6.99 5.76
CA ILE A 104 -0.95 -8.20 6.53
C ILE A 104 -2.41 -8.08 6.94
N LEU A 105 -3.19 -9.11 6.61
CA LEU A 105 -4.63 -9.11 6.77
C LEU A 105 -5.07 -10.15 7.80
N ASN A 106 -6.24 -9.94 8.41
CA ASN A 106 -6.92 -10.98 9.16
C ASN A 106 -7.72 -11.89 8.20
N ASN A 107 -8.40 -12.90 8.75
CA ASN A 107 -9.14 -13.88 7.94
C ASN A 107 -10.33 -13.27 7.18
N ASN A 108 -10.75 -12.07 7.55
CA ASN A 108 -11.81 -11.33 6.87
C ASN A 108 -11.27 -10.32 5.86
N LYS A 109 -9.98 -10.43 5.51
CA LYS A 109 -9.27 -9.53 4.57
C LYS A 109 -9.18 -8.08 5.05
N LYS A 110 -9.32 -7.84 6.35
CA LYS A 110 -9.12 -6.51 6.93
C LYS A 110 -7.66 -6.29 7.25
N LEU A 111 -7.18 -5.08 6.99
CA LEU A 111 -5.80 -4.71 7.22
C LEU A 111 -5.46 -4.68 8.71
N LEU A 112 -4.47 -5.47 9.12
CA LEU A 112 -3.97 -5.50 10.51
C LEU A 112 -2.66 -4.75 10.65
N ARG A 113 -1.73 -4.99 9.75
CA ARG A 113 -0.38 -4.44 9.81
C ARG A 113 0.15 -4.16 8.42
N LEU A 114 1.22 -3.40 8.38
CA LEU A 114 1.93 -3.09 7.14
C LEU A 114 3.42 -3.24 7.39
N LEU A 115 4.07 -4.08 6.60
CA LEU A 115 5.52 -4.24 6.62
C LEU A 115 6.13 -3.47 5.46
N ILE A 116 7.24 -2.79 5.71
CA ILE A 116 8.01 -2.08 4.68
C ILE A 116 9.44 -2.59 4.72
N LYS A 117 10.00 -2.88 3.56
CA LYS A 117 11.40 -3.25 3.41
C LYS A 117 12.19 -2.05 2.94
N ASP A 118 13.27 -1.74 3.65
CA ASP A 118 14.24 -0.72 3.28
C ASP A 118 15.52 -1.41 2.85
N ASP A 119 15.89 -1.25 1.59
CA ASP A 119 17.07 -1.91 1.07
C ASP A 119 18.38 -1.23 1.47
N ASN A 120 18.43 0.09 1.45
CA ASN A 120 19.70 0.80 1.65
C ASN A 120 19.54 2.21 2.23
N LYS A 121 18.35 2.56 2.71
CA LYS A 121 18.07 3.89 3.22
C LYS A 121 17.49 3.81 4.63
N SER A 122 17.80 4.79 5.45
CA SER A 122 17.18 4.88 6.76
C SER A 122 15.71 5.27 6.63
N ILE A 123 14.84 4.52 7.29
CA ILE A 123 13.43 4.88 7.38
C ILE A 123 13.30 5.94 8.48
N PRO A 124 12.59 7.07 8.23
CA PRO A 124 12.40 8.09 9.24
C PRO A 124 11.75 7.54 10.51
N GLN A 125 12.21 7.99 11.66
CA GLN A 125 11.70 7.56 12.98
C GLN A 125 10.19 7.73 13.10
N ALA A 126 9.62 8.72 12.44
CA ALA A 126 8.18 8.99 12.49
C ALA A 126 7.33 7.86 11.92
N ILE A 127 7.91 6.93 11.18
CA ILE A 127 7.18 5.83 10.52
C ILE A 127 7.20 4.56 11.37
N ILE A 128 8.27 4.35 12.10
CA ILE A 128 8.49 3.13 12.88
C ILE A 128 7.69 3.12 14.17
#